data_6dbab492f26997d2be11874787fce952
#
_entry.id   6dbab492f26997d2be11874787fce952
#
_cell.length_a   1.000
_cell.length_b   1.000
_cell.length_c   1.000
_cell.angle_alpha   90.00
_cell.angle_beta   90.00
_cell.angle_gamma   90.00
#
_symmetry.space_group_name_H-M   'P 1'
#
loop_
_entity.id
_entity.type
_entity.pdbx_description
1 polymer ?
#
loop_
_entity_poly.entity_id
_entity_poly.type
_entity_poly.pdbx_seq_one_letter_code
_entity_poly.pdbx_strand_id
1 'polypeptide(L)'
;MKIHEYQAKAILARHGVPVPQGEVVSNATEAREAAKRLGGGVVVVKAQIHAGGRGKGGGVKVVKSPDEAETVARQIIGMQLVTHQTGPQGQRVQRVLVEQGLKIKRELYLGMVIDRSTERPVIMVSSEGGVEIEKVAEETPEKIFKEFIHPTAGLSGFQARKLAFALGVEGASVNQAGKLMAALWAAFNATDASLVEINPLIVTDEGNLLALDAKMTFDDNALYRHPDLKELRDFAEEDPLEVEASKFSLNYIKLDGTVGCMVNGAGLAMATMDIIKLAGGEPANFLDVGGGANAEQIKNAFRILMSDSSVKAVLINIFGGILRCDILAEGVIAAVKDLGVRVPIVIRMEGTNVEQGKQMLRDSGLNFTTADTMSEAAERVVAQAK
;
A
#
# COMPACT_ATOMS: atom_id res chain seq x y z
N MET A 1 5.53 -2.25 2.44
CA MET A 1 5.01 -1.52 3.63
C MET A 1 4.96 -0.02 3.33
N LYS A 2 3.81 0.63 3.57
CA LYS A 2 3.63 2.09 3.45
C LYS A 2 3.92 2.76 4.79
N ILE A 3 4.31 4.05 4.75
CA ILE A 3 4.52 4.88 5.96
C ILE A 3 3.86 6.26 5.78
N HIS A 4 3.68 6.98 6.88
CA HIS A 4 3.12 8.34 6.86
C HIS A 4 4.09 9.37 6.24
N GLU A 5 3.55 10.49 5.76
CA GLU A 5 4.32 11.61 5.19
C GLU A 5 5.42 12.10 6.12
N TYR A 6 5.12 12.32 7.42
CA TYR A 6 6.12 12.80 8.38
C TYR A 6 7.28 11.82 8.58
N GLN A 7 7.02 10.50 8.52
CA GLN A 7 8.03 9.46 8.60
C GLN A 7 8.89 9.44 7.32
N ALA A 8 8.24 9.53 6.15
CA ALA A 8 8.93 9.62 4.87
C ALA A 8 9.87 10.84 4.82
N LYS A 9 9.38 12.02 5.22
CA LYS A 9 10.20 13.23 5.31
C LYS A 9 11.36 13.11 6.27
N ALA A 10 11.17 12.47 7.42
CA ALA A 10 12.25 12.23 8.39
C ALA A 10 13.36 11.34 7.81
N ILE A 11 12.98 10.30 7.05
CA ILE A 11 13.95 9.44 6.35
C ILE A 11 14.67 10.24 5.25
N LEU A 12 13.94 10.95 4.41
CA LEU A 12 14.49 11.76 3.33
C LEU A 12 15.46 12.83 3.86
N ALA A 13 15.09 13.51 4.94
CA ALA A 13 15.95 14.51 5.58
C ALA A 13 17.27 13.93 6.10
N ARG A 14 17.24 12.74 6.72
CA ARG A 14 18.45 12.01 7.16
C ARG A 14 19.41 11.71 6.01
N HIS A 15 18.89 11.54 4.80
CA HIS A 15 19.68 11.33 3.59
C HIS A 15 20.05 12.62 2.86
N GLY A 16 19.67 13.80 3.38
CA GLY A 16 20.03 15.10 2.81
C GLY A 16 19.04 15.67 1.80
N VAL A 17 17.83 15.12 1.68
CA VAL A 17 16.74 15.73 0.90
C VAL A 17 16.16 16.88 1.73
N PRO A 18 16.13 18.12 1.20
CA PRO A 18 15.55 19.26 1.90
C PRO A 18 14.03 19.08 2.07
N VAL A 19 13.55 19.24 3.30
CA VAL A 19 12.14 19.21 3.66
C VAL A 19 11.78 20.42 4.51
N PRO A 20 10.53 20.89 4.54
CA PRO A 20 10.08 21.92 5.47
C PRO A 20 10.23 21.46 6.92
N GLN A 21 10.44 22.42 7.85
CA GLN A 21 10.40 22.12 9.27
C GLN A 21 8.97 21.79 9.70
N GLY A 22 8.80 20.75 10.52
CA GLY A 22 7.48 20.34 10.97
C GLY A 22 7.54 19.38 12.15
N GLU A 23 6.42 19.30 12.86
CA GLU A 23 6.24 18.42 14.01
C GLU A 23 4.92 17.65 13.89
N VAL A 24 4.97 16.33 14.11
CA VAL A 24 3.77 15.51 14.19
C VAL A 24 3.20 15.56 15.60
N VAL A 25 1.88 15.71 15.69
CA VAL A 25 1.17 15.85 16.96
C VAL A 25 -0.14 15.04 16.94
N SER A 26 -0.59 14.62 18.13
CA SER A 26 -1.76 13.76 18.30
C SER A 26 -2.96 14.47 18.95
N ASN A 27 -2.80 15.73 19.37
CA ASN A 27 -3.88 16.53 19.92
C ASN A 27 -3.77 18.01 19.55
N ALA A 28 -4.86 18.75 19.74
CA ALA A 28 -4.98 20.15 19.35
C ALA A 28 -4.02 21.08 20.12
N THR A 29 -3.81 20.83 21.42
CA THR A 29 -2.92 21.65 22.24
C THR A 29 -1.47 21.53 21.80
N GLU A 30 -1.03 20.32 21.47
CA GLU A 30 0.32 20.10 20.90
C GLU A 30 0.47 20.82 19.55
N ALA A 31 -0.60 20.88 18.72
CA ALA A 31 -0.55 21.59 17.44
C ALA A 31 -0.30 23.10 17.62
N ARG A 32 -0.92 23.72 18.64
CA ARG A 32 -0.64 25.10 19.01
C ARG A 32 0.81 25.32 19.42
N GLU A 33 1.32 24.45 20.27
CA GLU A 33 2.71 24.58 20.75
C GLU A 33 3.73 24.30 19.61
N ALA A 34 3.45 23.35 18.72
CA ALA A 34 4.26 23.13 17.53
C ALA A 34 4.27 24.38 16.62
N ALA A 35 3.11 24.99 16.37
CA ALA A 35 3.03 26.22 15.59
C ALA A 35 3.82 27.37 16.21
N LYS A 36 3.84 27.51 17.56
CA LYS A 36 4.68 28.50 18.24
C LYS A 36 6.17 28.23 18.00
N ARG A 37 6.63 26.98 18.14
CA ARG A 37 8.03 26.60 17.91
C ARG A 37 8.48 26.85 16.46
N LEU A 38 7.54 26.75 15.51
CA LEU A 38 7.77 27.07 14.10
C LEU A 38 7.71 28.57 13.78
N GLY A 39 7.75 29.44 14.80
CA GLY A 39 7.82 30.89 14.68
C GLY A 39 6.49 31.64 14.82
N GLY A 40 5.39 30.95 15.13
CA GLY A 40 4.09 31.55 15.41
C GLY A 40 3.38 32.23 14.22
N GLY A 41 3.93 32.10 13.02
CA GLY A 41 3.40 32.66 11.77
C GLY A 41 2.54 31.66 10.99
N VAL A 42 2.64 31.75 9.66
CA VAL A 42 1.93 30.85 8.76
C VAL A 42 2.46 29.42 8.89
N VAL A 43 1.58 28.49 9.22
CA VAL A 43 1.86 27.04 9.23
C VAL A 43 0.78 26.27 8.47
N VAL A 44 1.08 25.04 8.11
CA VAL A 44 0.14 24.13 7.45
C VAL A 44 -0.14 22.96 8.38
N VAL A 45 -1.42 22.68 8.63
CA VAL A 45 -1.86 21.51 9.42
C VAL A 45 -2.32 20.45 8.43
N LYS A 46 -1.64 19.28 8.43
CA LYS A 46 -1.84 18.21 7.46
C LYS A 46 -2.24 16.91 8.16
N ALA A 47 -3.40 16.36 7.83
CA ALA A 47 -3.80 15.02 8.26
C ALA A 47 -2.76 13.97 7.86
N GLN A 48 -2.46 13.05 8.74
CA GLN A 48 -1.52 11.95 8.47
C GLN A 48 -2.31 10.66 8.30
N ILE A 49 -2.51 10.26 7.03
CA ILE A 49 -3.09 8.98 6.59
C ILE A 49 -2.31 8.44 5.40
N HIS A 50 -2.40 7.14 5.12
CA HIS A 50 -1.72 6.49 4.00
C HIS A 50 -2.42 6.72 2.63
N ALA A 51 -3.06 7.85 2.44
CA ALA A 51 -3.78 8.19 1.21
C ALA A 51 -3.40 9.58 0.70
N GLY A 52 -3.39 9.71 -0.63
CA GLY A 52 -3.26 10.97 -1.34
C GLY A 52 -4.57 11.74 -1.41
N GLY A 53 -4.53 12.97 -1.98
CA GLY A 53 -5.74 13.80 -2.15
C GLY A 53 -6.28 14.43 -0.87
N ARG A 54 -5.52 14.41 0.22
CA ARG A 54 -5.89 14.93 1.54
C ARG A 54 -6.36 16.39 1.50
N GLY A 55 -5.73 17.21 0.66
CA GLY A 55 -6.11 18.62 0.50
C GLY A 55 -7.54 18.78 -0.03
N LYS A 56 -7.92 18.02 -1.05
CA LYS A 56 -9.28 18.02 -1.62
C LYS A 56 -10.32 17.50 -0.62
N GLY A 57 -9.93 16.55 0.23
CA GLY A 57 -10.78 16.01 1.31
C GLY A 57 -10.88 16.90 2.55
N GLY A 58 -10.22 18.05 2.58
CA GLY A 58 -10.24 18.97 3.73
C GLY A 58 -9.23 18.66 4.84
N GLY A 59 -8.35 17.67 4.63
CA GLY A 59 -7.33 17.24 5.59
C GLY A 59 -6.04 18.10 5.58
N VAL A 60 -5.97 19.17 4.78
CA VAL A 60 -4.83 20.09 4.74
C VAL A 60 -5.36 21.53 4.83
N LYS A 61 -4.87 22.29 5.79
CA LYS A 61 -5.29 23.68 6.03
C LYS A 61 -4.09 24.58 6.32
N VAL A 62 -4.05 25.72 5.65
CA VAL A 62 -3.11 26.79 5.95
C VAL A 62 -3.71 27.68 7.04
N VAL A 63 -2.94 27.96 8.07
CA VAL A 63 -3.35 28.77 9.23
C VAL A 63 -2.30 29.84 9.52
N LYS A 64 -2.71 30.94 10.15
CA LYS A 64 -1.89 32.13 10.32
C LYS A 64 -1.45 32.39 11.76
N SER A 65 -1.94 31.56 12.68
CA SER A 65 -1.62 31.70 14.11
C SER A 65 -1.62 30.35 14.83
N PRO A 66 -0.98 30.26 16.00
CA PRO A 66 -1.03 29.05 16.83
C PRO A 66 -2.46 28.70 17.31
N ASP A 67 -3.30 29.67 17.54
CA ASP A 67 -4.70 29.45 17.99
C ASP A 67 -5.56 28.88 16.84
N GLU A 68 -5.33 29.34 15.62
CA GLU A 68 -5.93 28.73 14.43
C GLU A 68 -5.42 27.29 14.22
N ALA A 69 -4.13 27.03 14.46
CA ALA A 69 -3.56 25.69 14.36
C ALA A 69 -4.23 24.73 15.35
N GLU A 70 -4.47 25.16 16.61
CA GLU A 70 -5.21 24.38 17.59
C GLU A 70 -6.64 24.08 17.12
N THR A 71 -7.33 25.12 16.63
CA THR A 71 -8.72 24.99 16.16
C THR A 71 -8.83 24.01 14.99
N VAL A 72 -7.97 24.14 14.01
CA VAL A 72 -7.95 23.27 12.82
C VAL A 72 -7.53 21.84 13.19
N ALA A 73 -6.51 21.67 14.03
CA ALA A 73 -6.11 20.35 14.50
C ALA A 73 -7.25 19.63 15.24
N ARG A 74 -8.05 20.34 16.04
CA ARG A 74 -9.23 19.81 16.73
C ARG A 74 -10.31 19.33 15.76
N GLN A 75 -10.43 19.97 14.59
CA GLN A 75 -11.38 19.57 13.55
C GLN A 75 -10.87 18.35 12.75
N ILE A 76 -9.56 18.28 12.48
CA ILE A 76 -8.96 17.25 11.63
C ILE A 76 -8.70 15.96 12.41
N ILE A 77 -8.19 16.03 13.64
CA ILE A 77 -7.92 14.86 14.46
C ILE A 77 -9.24 14.18 14.83
N GLY A 78 -9.37 12.91 14.51
CA GLY A 78 -10.57 12.11 14.73
C GLY A 78 -11.59 12.15 13.60
N MET A 79 -11.42 13.03 12.59
CA MET A 79 -12.33 13.05 11.44
C MET A 79 -12.13 11.80 10.57
N GLN A 80 -13.20 11.41 9.87
CA GLN A 80 -13.15 10.40 8.82
C GLN A 80 -12.84 11.12 7.50
N LEU A 81 -11.58 11.01 7.05
CA LEU A 81 -11.12 11.72 5.87
C LEU A 81 -11.38 10.88 4.62
N VAL A 82 -12.29 11.36 3.77
CA VAL A 82 -12.64 10.72 2.51
C VAL A 82 -11.80 11.35 1.39
N THR A 83 -11.10 10.51 0.65
CA THR A 83 -10.35 10.86 -0.57
C THR A 83 -10.66 9.84 -1.66
N HIS A 84 -10.20 10.10 -2.88
CA HIS A 84 -10.34 9.12 -3.96
C HIS A 84 -9.60 7.80 -3.70
N GLN A 85 -8.63 7.77 -2.77
CA GLN A 85 -7.85 6.58 -2.42
C GLN A 85 -8.37 5.84 -1.19
N THR A 86 -9.14 6.49 -0.31
CA THR A 86 -9.71 5.86 0.89
C THR A 86 -11.06 5.20 0.65
N GLY A 87 -11.65 5.43 -0.52
CA GLY A 87 -13.03 5.01 -0.78
C GLY A 87 -14.06 5.80 0.06
N PRO A 88 -15.35 5.47 -0.05
CA PRO A 88 -16.44 6.22 0.59
C PRO A 88 -16.45 6.11 2.12
N GLN A 89 -15.84 5.09 2.69
CA GLN A 89 -15.74 4.91 4.14
C GLN A 89 -14.71 5.85 4.77
N GLY A 90 -13.73 6.32 3.96
CA GLY A 90 -12.67 7.19 4.42
C GLY A 90 -11.69 6.50 5.38
N GLN A 91 -10.72 7.28 5.86
CA GLN A 91 -9.73 6.85 6.86
C GLN A 91 -9.77 7.78 8.07
N ARG A 92 -9.75 7.22 9.27
CA ARG A 92 -9.76 8.02 10.50
C ARG A 92 -8.41 8.68 10.73
N VAL A 93 -8.39 10.00 10.87
CA VAL A 93 -7.17 10.76 11.15
C VAL A 93 -6.81 10.64 12.64
N GLN A 94 -5.66 10.09 12.96
CA GLN A 94 -5.19 9.96 14.34
C GLN A 94 -4.23 11.07 14.75
N ARG A 95 -3.50 11.65 13.80
CA ARG A 95 -2.47 12.67 14.05
C ARG A 95 -2.38 13.65 12.89
N VAL A 96 -1.83 14.82 13.15
CA VAL A 96 -1.53 15.82 12.13
C VAL A 96 -0.06 16.20 12.15
N LEU A 97 0.46 16.58 10.99
CA LEU A 97 1.75 17.25 10.83
C LEU A 97 1.49 18.75 10.82
N VAL A 98 2.09 19.47 11.74
CA VAL A 98 2.13 20.95 11.73
C VAL A 98 3.47 21.34 11.10
N GLU A 99 3.42 22.04 9.97
CA GLU A 99 4.58 22.29 9.13
C GLU A 99 4.70 23.78 8.79
N GLN A 100 5.90 24.26 8.63
CA GLN A 100 6.21 25.63 8.23
C GLN A 100 5.52 25.99 6.90
N GLY A 101 4.80 27.08 6.87
CA GLY A 101 4.24 27.64 5.64
C GLY A 101 5.35 28.23 4.76
N LEU A 102 5.33 27.90 3.48
CA LEU A 102 6.31 28.34 2.51
C LEU A 102 5.66 29.12 1.38
N LYS A 103 6.38 30.06 0.79
CA LYS A 103 5.97 30.74 -0.43
C LYS A 103 6.41 29.89 -1.62
N ILE A 104 5.43 29.37 -2.34
CA ILE A 104 5.64 28.45 -3.45
C ILE A 104 5.61 29.24 -4.76
N LYS A 105 6.71 29.22 -5.51
CA LYS A 105 6.81 29.79 -6.84
C LYS A 105 6.39 28.80 -7.92
N ARG A 106 6.79 27.54 -7.77
CA ARG A 106 6.47 26.45 -8.72
C ARG A 106 6.29 25.13 -7.97
N GLU A 107 5.38 24.32 -8.48
CA GLU A 107 5.20 22.93 -8.06
C GLU A 107 5.68 22.00 -9.16
N LEU A 108 6.47 21.01 -8.80
CA LEU A 108 7.11 20.04 -9.68
C LEU A 108 6.82 18.63 -9.14
N TYR A 109 6.99 17.64 -9.99
CA TYR A 109 6.92 16.22 -9.60
C TYR A 109 8.29 15.58 -9.62
N LEU A 110 8.58 14.74 -8.65
CA LEU A 110 9.76 13.88 -8.60
C LEU A 110 9.37 12.53 -7.99
N GLY A 111 9.59 11.46 -8.74
CA GLY A 111 9.31 10.09 -8.29
C GLY A 111 10.43 9.13 -8.61
N MET A 112 10.51 8.04 -7.85
CA MET A 112 11.42 6.93 -8.09
C MET A 112 10.71 5.62 -7.79
N VAL A 113 10.77 4.68 -8.73
CA VAL A 113 10.13 3.36 -8.65
C VAL A 113 11.02 2.30 -9.28
N ILE A 114 10.70 1.03 -9.05
CA ILE A 114 11.27 -0.06 -9.84
C ILE A 114 10.40 -0.27 -11.09
N ASP A 115 10.99 -0.06 -12.27
CA ASP A 115 10.33 -0.38 -13.53
C ASP A 115 10.43 -1.90 -13.79
N ARG A 116 9.27 -2.54 -13.83
CA ARG A 116 9.16 -4.00 -13.98
C ARG A 116 9.59 -4.49 -15.37
N SER A 117 9.45 -3.65 -16.39
CA SER A 117 9.79 -4.05 -17.78
C SER A 117 11.29 -4.11 -18.02
N THR A 118 12.04 -3.23 -17.36
CA THR A 118 13.50 -3.14 -17.47
C THR A 118 14.23 -3.70 -16.25
N GLU A 119 13.48 -4.05 -15.17
CA GLU A 119 14.02 -4.53 -13.89
C GLU A 119 15.03 -3.56 -13.26
N ARG A 120 14.81 -2.25 -13.46
CA ARG A 120 15.71 -1.19 -13.00
C ARG A 120 14.97 -0.11 -12.21
N PRO A 121 15.65 0.51 -11.26
CA PRO A 121 15.15 1.76 -10.70
C PRO A 121 15.06 2.83 -11.78
N VAL A 122 13.95 3.53 -11.81
CA VAL A 122 13.72 4.68 -12.69
C VAL A 122 13.38 5.90 -11.85
N ILE A 123 14.05 7.00 -12.14
CA ILE A 123 13.70 8.31 -11.62
C ILE A 123 12.91 9.08 -12.67
N MET A 124 11.82 9.69 -12.24
CA MET A 124 10.88 10.41 -13.10
C MET A 124 10.68 11.80 -12.57
N VAL A 125 10.62 12.78 -13.48
CA VAL A 125 10.32 14.17 -13.13
C VAL A 125 9.30 14.75 -14.09
N SER A 126 8.51 15.73 -13.60
CA SER A 126 7.62 16.54 -14.43
C SER A 126 7.53 17.96 -13.92
N SER A 127 7.34 18.92 -14.85
CA SER A 127 7.00 20.31 -14.52
C SER A 127 5.58 20.44 -13.96
N GLU A 128 4.75 19.42 -14.10
CA GLU A 128 3.37 19.35 -13.59
C GLU A 128 3.37 18.69 -12.21
N GLY A 129 3.52 19.51 -11.16
CA GLY A 129 3.45 19.06 -9.77
C GLY A 129 2.13 19.40 -9.10
N GLY A 130 1.86 18.81 -7.93
CA GLY A 130 0.63 19.03 -7.17
C GLY A 130 -0.62 18.42 -7.78
N VAL A 131 -0.48 17.64 -8.86
CA VAL A 131 -1.53 16.92 -9.56
C VAL A 131 -1.26 15.42 -9.59
N GLU A 132 -2.27 14.63 -9.96
CA GLU A 132 -2.12 13.17 -10.10
C GLU A 132 -1.23 12.85 -11.31
N ILE A 133 -0.06 12.27 -11.08
CA ILE A 133 0.91 11.99 -12.13
C ILE A 133 0.38 10.99 -13.17
N GLU A 134 -0.55 10.12 -12.78
CA GLU A 134 -1.22 9.17 -13.65
C GLU A 134 -2.01 9.90 -14.75
N LYS A 135 -2.67 11.01 -14.42
CA LYS A 135 -3.35 11.86 -15.41
C LYS A 135 -2.37 12.54 -16.37
N VAL A 136 -1.24 13.02 -15.84
CA VAL A 136 -0.18 13.59 -16.68
C VAL A 136 0.37 12.52 -17.63
N ALA A 137 0.51 11.27 -17.15
CA ALA A 137 0.98 10.15 -17.96
C ALA A 137 -0.02 9.76 -19.07
N GLU A 138 -1.33 9.93 -18.84
CA GLU A 138 -2.39 9.65 -19.82
C GLU A 138 -2.58 10.80 -20.83
N GLU A 139 -2.65 12.03 -20.33
CA GLU A 139 -3.02 13.20 -21.13
C GLU A 139 -1.82 13.88 -21.81
N THR A 140 -0.67 13.93 -21.17
CA THR A 140 0.55 14.64 -21.63
C THR A 140 1.84 13.88 -21.28
N PRO A 141 2.01 12.63 -21.76
CA PRO A 141 3.15 11.76 -21.39
C PRO A 141 4.53 12.37 -21.73
N GLU A 142 4.59 13.29 -22.71
CA GLU A 142 5.80 14.01 -23.10
C GLU A 142 6.31 14.96 -22.03
N LYS A 143 5.50 15.30 -21.01
CA LYS A 143 5.90 16.09 -19.85
C LYS A 143 6.57 15.28 -18.74
N ILE A 144 6.60 13.94 -18.88
CA ILE A 144 7.27 13.06 -17.93
C ILE A 144 8.61 12.62 -18.50
N PHE A 145 9.68 13.09 -17.86
CA PHE A 145 11.05 12.73 -18.21
C PHE A 145 11.55 11.62 -17.30
N LYS A 146 12.20 10.61 -17.88
CA LYS A 146 12.64 9.40 -17.17
C LYS A 146 14.14 9.18 -17.39
N GLU A 147 14.82 8.70 -16.34
CA GLU A 147 16.18 8.19 -16.41
C GLU A 147 16.25 6.85 -15.66
N PHE A 148 16.78 5.83 -16.34
CA PHE A 148 16.97 4.52 -15.73
C PHE A 148 18.31 4.51 -14.99
N ILE A 149 18.28 4.08 -13.74
CA ILE A 149 19.45 4.06 -12.88
C ILE A 149 20.09 2.67 -12.96
N HIS A 150 21.40 2.64 -13.15
CA HIS A 150 22.12 1.37 -13.08
C HIS A 150 22.24 0.94 -11.62
N PRO A 151 21.78 -0.29 -11.24
CA PRO A 151 21.73 -0.68 -9.83
C PRO A 151 23.06 -0.58 -9.08
N THR A 152 24.17 -0.90 -9.76
CA THR A 152 25.51 -0.88 -9.16
C THR A 152 26.17 0.50 -9.23
N ALA A 153 26.03 1.22 -10.36
CA ALA A 153 26.68 2.52 -10.57
C ALA A 153 25.90 3.67 -9.94
N GLY A 154 24.60 3.47 -9.69
CA GLY A 154 23.72 4.51 -9.15
C GLY A 154 23.34 5.60 -10.15
N LEU A 155 22.73 6.66 -9.64
CA LEU A 155 22.35 7.83 -10.41
C LEU A 155 23.60 8.68 -10.73
N SER A 156 23.89 8.84 -12.01
CA SER A 156 25.05 9.66 -12.43
C SER A 156 24.73 11.14 -12.42
N GLY A 157 25.77 11.98 -12.20
CA GLY A 157 25.60 13.43 -12.16
C GLY A 157 25.10 14.06 -13.47
N PHE A 158 25.36 13.42 -14.63
CA PHE A 158 24.82 13.91 -15.90
C PHE A 158 23.32 13.64 -16.04
N GLN A 159 22.84 12.46 -15.58
CA GLN A 159 21.41 12.12 -15.56
C GLN A 159 20.63 13.09 -14.67
N ALA A 160 21.14 13.35 -13.46
CA ALA A 160 20.53 14.31 -12.54
C ALA A 160 20.46 15.72 -13.14
N ARG A 161 21.52 16.19 -13.84
CA ARG A 161 21.49 17.50 -14.54
C ARG A 161 20.51 17.51 -15.70
N LYS A 162 20.44 16.43 -16.50
CA LYS A 162 19.48 16.31 -17.60
C LYS A 162 18.05 16.46 -17.10
N LEU A 163 17.70 15.77 -15.99
CA LEU A 163 16.40 15.87 -15.37
C LEU A 163 16.15 17.27 -14.75
N ALA A 164 17.16 17.90 -14.16
CA ALA A 164 17.04 19.26 -13.65
C ALA A 164 16.68 20.25 -14.77
N PHE A 165 17.32 20.16 -15.93
CA PHE A 165 16.95 20.98 -17.09
C PHE A 165 15.55 20.66 -17.62
N ALA A 166 15.14 19.38 -17.63
CA ALA A 166 13.79 18.98 -18.01
C ALA A 166 12.71 19.56 -17.07
N LEU A 167 13.02 19.74 -15.78
CA LEU A 167 12.17 20.46 -14.82
C LEU A 167 12.11 21.98 -15.08
N GLY A 168 12.93 22.49 -15.98
CA GLY A 168 13.04 23.92 -16.25
C GLY A 168 13.57 24.73 -15.05
N VAL A 169 14.43 24.12 -14.21
CA VAL A 169 15.17 24.85 -13.18
C VAL A 169 16.48 25.41 -13.76
N GLU A 170 16.90 26.56 -13.29
CA GLU A 170 18.00 27.30 -13.85
C GLU A 170 19.01 27.72 -12.78
N GLY A 171 20.19 28.17 -13.23
CA GLY A 171 21.21 28.72 -12.36
C GLY A 171 21.67 27.78 -11.24
N ALA A 172 21.70 28.28 -10.02
CA ALA A 172 22.11 27.52 -8.84
C ALA A 172 21.17 26.35 -8.50
N SER A 173 19.88 26.46 -8.89
CA SER A 173 18.87 25.43 -8.63
C SER A 173 19.14 24.13 -9.39
N VAL A 174 19.87 24.14 -10.51
CA VAL A 174 20.30 22.93 -11.23
C VAL A 174 21.19 22.06 -10.34
N ASN A 175 22.15 22.67 -9.64
CA ASN A 175 23.02 21.94 -8.73
C ASN A 175 22.27 21.45 -7.47
N GLN A 176 21.30 22.23 -6.97
CA GLN A 176 20.44 21.80 -5.87
C GLN A 176 19.59 20.59 -6.28
N ALA A 177 18.95 20.65 -7.45
CA ALA A 177 18.18 19.53 -7.99
C ALA A 177 19.03 18.26 -8.13
N GLY A 178 20.25 18.40 -8.67
CA GLY A 178 21.19 17.29 -8.79
C GLY A 178 21.55 16.65 -7.45
N LYS A 179 21.84 17.46 -6.42
CA LYS A 179 22.13 16.99 -5.07
C LYS A 179 20.89 16.32 -4.44
N LEU A 180 19.71 16.92 -4.61
CA LEU A 180 18.46 16.39 -4.11
C LEU A 180 18.13 15.00 -4.73
N MET A 181 18.29 14.86 -6.04
CA MET A 181 18.07 13.58 -6.73
C MET A 181 19.09 12.51 -6.32
N ALA A 182 20.35 12.88 -6.09
CA ALA A 182 21.36 11.97 -5.56
C ALA A 182 21.03 11.52 -4.13
N ALA A 183 20.57 12.44 -3.28
CA ALA A 183 20.12 12.15 -1.93
C ALA A 183 18.87 11.24 -1.92
N LEU A 184 17.93 11.47 -2.84
CA LEU A 184 16.75 10.63 -3.05
C LEU A 184 17.15 9.20 -3.44
N TRP A 185 18.07 9.06 -4.39
CA TRP A 185 18.64 7.77 -4.76
C TRP A 185 19.29 7.07 -3.57
N ALA A 186 20.08 7.80 -2.78
CA ALA A 186 20.70 7.23 -1.57
C ALA A 186 19.66 6.73 -0.56
N ALA A 187 18.59 7.50 -0.33
CA ALA A 187 17.48 7.08 0.53
C ALA A 187 16.76 5.85 -0.04
N PHE A 188 16.39 5.87 -1.32
CA PHE A 188 15.71 4.78 -2.01
C PHE A 188 16.47 3.45 -1.89
N ASN A 189 17.76 3.50 -2.23
CA ASN A 189 18.61 2.31 -2.22
C ASN A 189 18.94 1.81 -0.80
N ALA A 190 19.18 2.72 0.14
CA ALA A 190 19.56 2.36 1.52
C ALA A 190 18.39 1.78 2.34
N THR A 191 17.15 2.04 1.94
CA THR A 191 15.94 1.61 2.65
C THR A 191 15.17 0.50 1.94
N ASP A 192 15.69 -0.02 0.82
CA ASP A 192 14.97 -0.95 -0.05
C ASP A 192 13.56 -0.43 -0.39
N ALA A 193 13.46 0.84 -0.70
CA ALA A 193 12.20 1.42 -1.12
C ALA A 193 11.79 0.87 -2.49
N SER A 194 10.52 0.55 -2.65
CA SER A 194 9.92 0.20 -3.94
C SER A 194 9.29 1.42 -4.64
N LEU A 195 8.99 2.46 -3.86
CA LEU A 195 8.49 3.76 -4.34
C LEU A 195 8.93 4.87 -3.40
N VAL A 196 9.40 5.96 -3.98
CA VAL A 196 9.50 7.27 -3.33
C VAL A 196 8.90 8.30 -4.26
N GLU A 197 7.94 9.06 -3.76
CA GLU A 197 7.26 10.11 -4.51
C GLU A 197 7.30 11.42 -3.73
N ILE A 198 7.68 12.49 -4.39
CA ILE A 198 7.66 13.87 -3.90
C ILE A 198 6.70 14.66 -4.81
N ASN A 199 5.50 14.93 -4.30
CA ASN A 199 4.45 15.57 -5.08
C ASN A 199 3.57 16.50 -4.21
N PRO A 200 3.90 17.82 -4.19
CA PRO A 200 4.88 18.46 -5.04
C PRO A 200 6.31 18.52 -4.45
N LEU A 201 7.29 18.50 -5.33
CA LEU A 201 8.58 19.13 -5.12
C LEU A 201 8.42 20.62 -5.43
N ILE A 202 8.73 21.49 -4.50
CA ILE A 202 8.53 22.93 -4.70
C ILE A 202 9.80 23.68 -4.99
N VAL A 203 9.66 24.76 -5.76
CA VAL A 203 10.64 25.85 -5.86
C VAL A 203 10.07 27.03 -5.07
N THR A 204 10.80 27.50 -4.07
CA THR A 204 10.40 28.68 -3.29
C THR A 204 10.69 29.99 -4.05
N ASP A 205 10.17 31.13 -3.55
CA ASP A 205 10.47 32.43 -4.12
C ASP A 205 11.98 32.75 -4.11
N GLU A 206 12.73 32.21 -3.13
CA GLU A 206 14.18 32.34 -3.02
C GLU A 206 14.93 31.38 -3.95
N GLY A 207 14.24 30.51 -4.68
CA GLY A 207 14.82 29.53 -5.61
C GLY A 207 15.28 28.22 -4.96
N ASN A 208 14.92 27.97 -3.70
CA ASN A 208 15.25 26.72 -3.01
C ASN A 208 14.30 25.60 -3.42
N LEU A 209 14.83 24.37 -3.50
CA LEU A 209 14.08 23.15 -3.78
C LEU A 209 13.81 22.40 -2.47
N LEU A 210 12.51 22.09 -2.19
CA LEU A 210 12.11 21.33 -1.01
C LEU A 210 11.04 20.30 -1.35
N ALA A 211 11.10 19.14 -0.69
CA ALA A 211 10.05 18.13 -0.75
C ALA A 211 8.88 18.52 0.17
N LEU A 212 7.80 19.07 -0.41
CA LEU A 212 6.66 19.59 0.35
C LEU A 212 5.71 18.46 0.80
N ASP A 213 5.56 17.44 0.00
CA ASP A 213 4.86 16.19 0.37
C ASP A 213 5.73 15.02 -0.07
N ALA A 214 5.69 13.94 0.71
CA ALA A 214 6.50 12.76 0.43
C ALA A 214 5.73 11.49 0.77
N LYS A 215 5.83 10.51 -0.12
CA LYS A 215 5.30 9.16 0.04
C LYS A 215 6.43 8.17 -0.16
N MET A 216 6.55 7.21 0.76
CA MET A 216 7.51 6.11 0.64
C MET A 216 6.81 4.78 0.86
N THR A 217 7.21 3.79 0.06
CA THR A 217 6.81 2.40 0.23
C THR A 217 8.07 1.54 0.16
N PHE A 218 8.19 0.60 1.09
CA PHE A 218 9.32 -0.32 1.17
C PHE A 218 8.95 -1.68 0.62
N ASP A 219 9.96 -2.43 0.18
CA ASP A 219 9.81 -3.83 -0.16
C ASP A 219 9.62 -4.65 1.13
N ASP A 220 8.47 -5.29 1.27
CA ASP A 220 8.16 -6.12 2.44
C ASP A 220 9.13 -7.29 2.61
N ASN A 221 9.67 -7.81 1.49
CA ASN A 221 10.66 -8.89 1.51
C ASN A 221 12.03 -8.43 2.05
N ALA A 222 12.30 -7.13 2.10
CA ALA A 222 13.55 -6.59 2.64
C ALA A 222 13.45 -6.14 4.12
N LEU A 223 12.25 -6.07 4.69
CA LEU A 223 12.05 -5.55 6.06
C LEU A 223 12.77 -6.34 7.16
N TYR A 224 13.16 -7.59 6.91
CA TYR A 224 13.94 -8.37 7.85
C TYR A 224 15.32 -7.76 8.15
N ARG A 225 15.87 -6.99 7.23
CA ARG A 225 17.15 -6.27 7.39
C ARG A 225 17.00 -4.81 7.80
N HIS A 226 15.75 -4.32 7.94
CA HIS A 226 15.40 -2.96 8.36
C HIS A 226 14.46 -2.97 9.57
N PRO A 227 14.90 -3.42 10.76
CA PRO A 227 14.05 -3.48 11.93
C PRO A 227 13.52 -2.11 12.36
N ASP A 228 14.29 -1.04 12.18
CA ASP A 228 13.92 0.35 12.45
C ASP A 228 12.78 0.83 11.53
N LEU A 229 12.77 0.43 10.26
CA LEU A 229 11.69 0.75 9.35
C LEU A 229 10.42 -0.04 9.69
N LYS A 230 10.57 -1.30 10.10
CA LYS A 230 9.43 -2.15 10.48
C LYS A 230 8.63 -1.56 11.64
N GLU A 231 9.28 -0.85 12.57
CA GLU A 231 8.63 -0.14 13.68
C GLU A 231 7.75 1.05 13.24
N LEU A 232 7.95 1.53 12.02
CA LEU A 232 7.15 2.64 11.46
C LEU A 232 5.78 2.21 10.94
N ARG A 233 5.50 0.90 10.91
CA ARG A 233 4.23 0.34 10.43
C ARG A 233 3.07 0.80 11.31
N ASP A 234 2.04 1.35 10.69
CA ASP A 234 0.81 1.75 11.38
C ASP A 234 -0.33 0.80 11.03
N PHE A 235 -0.62 -0.13 11.93
CA PHE A 235 -1.67 -1.13 11.73
C PHE A 235 -3.09 -0.53 11.63
N ALA A 236 -3.30 0.69 12.11
CA ALA A 236 -4.59 1.36 11.98
C ALA A 236 -4.86 1.89 10.56
N GLU A 237 -3.84 1.92 9.71
CA GLU A 237 -3.90 2.29 8.30
C GLU A 237 -4.05 1.08 7.36
N GLU A 238 -4.08 -0.14 7.89
CA GLU A 238 -4.17 -1.38 7.14
C GLU A 238 -5.54 -2.06 7.36
N ASP A 239 -5.94 -2.91 6.42
CA ASP A 239 -7.14 -3.73 6.62
C ASP A 239 -6.95 -4.69 7.80
N PRO A 240 -7.90 -4.78 8.75
CA PRO A 240 -7.76 -5.62 9.93
C PRO A 240 -7.57 -7.12 9.60
N LEU A 241 -8.14 -7.61 8.49
CA LEU A 241 -7.98 -9.01 8.06
C LEU A 241 -6.59 -9.25 7.46
N GLU A 242 -6.03 -8.27 6.75
CA GLU A 242 -4.64 -8.32 6.25
C GLU A 242 -3.64 -8.32 7.43
N VAL A 243 -3.88 -7.48 8.43
CA VAL A 243 -3.09 -7.46 9.68
C VAL A 243 -3.17 -8.79 10.40
N GLU A 244 -4.37 -9.36 10.55
CA GLU A 244 -4.55 -10.67 11.21
C GLU A 244 -3.85 -11.78 10.43
N ALA A 245 -3.96 -11.81 9.10
CA ALA A 245 -3.32 -12.79 8.23
C ALA A 245 -1.79 -12.75 8.34
N SER A 246 -1.21 -11.57 8.46
CA SER A 246 0.24 -11.39 8.59
C SER A 246 0.84 -12.07 9.83
N LYS A 247 0.04 -12.26 10.91
CA LYS A 247 0.47 -12.95 12.13
C LYS A 247 0.70 -14.45 11.92
N PHE A 248 0.07 -15.02 10.90
CA PHE A 248 0.16 -16.45 10.54
C PHE A 248 1.01 -16.67 9.28
N SER A 249 1.72 -15.65 8.80
CA SER A 249 2.51 -15.70 7.54
C SER A 249 1.66 -16.06 6.32
N LEU A 250 0.42 -15.57 6.28
CA LEU A 250 -0.53 -15.72 5.19
C LEU A 250 -0.54 -14.46 4.33
N ASN A 251 -0.61 -14.63 3.01
CA ASN A 251 -0.79 -13.53 2.08
C ASN A 251 -2.31 -13.35 1.82
N TYR A 252 -2.89 -12.34 2.44
CA TYR A 252 -4.30 -11.98 2.30
C TYR A 252 -4.44 -10.56 1.77
N ILE A 253 -5.32 -10.36 0.80
CA ILE A 253 -5.72 -9.04 0.31
C ILE A 253 -7.25 -9.04 0.21
N LYS A 254 -7.90 -8.08 0.85
CA LYS A 254 -9.34 -7.92 0.78
C LYS A 254 -9.76 -7.31 -0.56
N LEU A 255 -10.84 -7.83 -1.15
CA LEU A 255 -11.50 -7.33 -2.35
C LEU A 255 -13.00 -7.11 -2.08
N ASP A 256 -13.72 -6.57 -3.06
CA ASP A 256 -15.13 -6.14 -2.88
C ASP A 256 -16.18 -7.21 -3.27
N GLY A 257 -15.75 -8.44 -3.56
CA GLY A 257 -16.63 -9.49 -4.05
C GLY A 257 -17.33 -10.28 -2.94
N THR A 258 -17.99 -11.40 -3.36
CA THR A 258 -18.76 -12.29 -2.48
C THR A 258 -18.28 -13.74 -2.47
N VAL A 259 -17.35 -14.09 -3.37
CA VAL A 259 -16.76 -15.44 -3.43
C VAL A 259 -15.41 -15.43 -2.72
N GLY A 260 -15.35 -16.05 -1.55
CA GLY A 260 -14.10 -16.24 -0.82
C GLY A 260 -13.18 -17.24 -1.52
N CYS A 261 -11.88 -16.93 -1.59
CA CYS A 261 -10.86 -17.74 -2.25
C CYS A 261 -9.80 -18.20 -1.27
N MET A 262 -9.46 -19.49 -1.26
CA MET A 262 -8.29 -20.03 -0.55
C MET A 262 -7.50 -20.93 -1.49
N VAL A 263 -6.24 -20.58 -1.73
CA VAL A 263 -5.40 -21.19 -2.77
C VAL A 263 -3.98 -21.38 -2.25
N ASN A 264 -3.23 -22.31 -2.79
CA ASN A 264 -1.79 -22.43 -2.53
C ASN A 264 -0.97 -22.01 -3.75
N GLY A 265 -0.34 -20.84 -3.63
CA GLY A 265 0.49 -20.24 -4.66
C GLY A 265 -0.19 -19.06 -5.36
N ALA A 266 0.53 -17.94 -5.42
CA ALA A 266 0.02 -16.65 -5.90
C ALA A 266 -0.48 -16.72 -7.36
N GLY A 267 0.21 -17.46 -8.24
CA GLY A 267 -0.20 -17.64 -9.64
C GLY A 267 -1.54 -18.37 -9.75
N LEU A 268 -1.72 -19.44 -8.97
CA LEU A 268 -2.98 -20.19 -8.94
C LEU A 268 -4.10 -19.34 -8.32
N ALA A 269 -3.80 -18.50 -7.32
CA ALA A 269 -4.78 -17.59 -6.73
C ALA A 269 -5.27 -16.57 -7.75
N MET A 270 -4.39 -15.94 -8.52
CA MET A 270 -4.78 -15.02 -9.60
C MET A 270 -5.63 -15.72 -10.66
N ALA A 271 -5.21 -16.89 -11.15
CA ALA A 271 -5.98 -17.66 -12.12
C ALA A 271 -7.36 -18.10 -11.57
N THR A 272 -7.45 -18.39 -10.26
CA THR A 272 -8.73 -18.73 -9.61
C THR A 272 -9.66 -17.52 -9.57
N MET A 273 -9.15 -16.33 -9.25
CA MET A 273 -9.94 -15.10 -9.29
C MET A 273 -10.42 -14.76 -10.71
N ASP A 274 -9.55 -14.93 -11.72
CA ASP A 274 -9.92 -14.69 -13.11
C ASP A 274 -11.04 -15.62 -13.57
N ILE A 275 -10.98 -16.92 -13.25
CA ILE A 275 -12.00 -17.87 -13.67
C ILE A 275 -13.34 -17.66 -12.93
N ILE A 276 -13.32 -17.18 -11.68
CA ILE A 276 -14.51 -16.74 -10.96
C ILE A 276 -15.18 -15.57 -11.69
N LYS A 277 -14.40 -14.58 -12.13
CA LYS A 277 -14.91 -13.46 -12.91
C LYS A 277 -15.48 -13.88 -14.26
N LEU A 278 -14.81 -14.79 -14.96
CA LEU A 278 -15.32 -15.38 -16.22
C LEU A 278 -16.64 -16.14 -16.02
N ALA A 279 -16.84 -16.79 -14.87
CA ALA A 279 -18.10 -17.42 -14.50
C ALA A 279 -19.20 -16.44 -14.02
N GLY A 280 -18.92 -15.13 -14.02
CA GLY A 280 -19.86 -14.07 -13.64
C GLY A 280 -19.98 -13.84 -12.15
N GLY A 281 -18.98 -14.23 -11.35
CA GLY A 281 -18.85 -13.94 -9.92
C GLY A 281 -17.79 -12.87 -9.63
N GLU A 282 -17.73 -12.43 -8.38
CA GLU A 282 -16.72 -11.46 -7.91
C GLU A 282 -15.95 -12.03 -6.71
N PRO A 283 -14.61 -12.15 -6.80
CA PRO A 283 -13.78 -12.64 -5.70
C PRO A 283 -13.77 -11.64 -4.54
N ALA A 284 -13.95 -12.15 -3.30
CA ALA A 284 -13.94 -11.36 -2.08
C ALA A 284 -12.54 -11.07 -1.55
N ASN A 285 -11.56 -11.88 -1.96
CA ASN A 285 -10.18 -11.77 -1.48
C ASN A 285 -9.20 -12.49 -2.40
N PHE A 286 -7.94 -12.10 -2.29
CA PHE A 286 -6.78 -12.93 -2.60
C PHE A 286 -6.33 -13.61 -1.31
N LEU A 287 -6.13 -14.92 -1.30
CA LEU A 287 -5.53 -15.65 -0.16
C LEU A 287 -4.66 -16.77 -0.66
N ASP A 288 -3.37 -16.64 -0.46
CA ASP A 288 -2.37 -17.66 -0.71
C ASP A 288 -1.85 -18.21 0.63
N VAL A 289 -2.14 -19.49 0.88
CA VAL A 289 -1.67 -20.18 2.09
C VAL A 289 -0.22 -20.67 1.97
N GLY A 290 0.37 -20.56 0.79
CA GLY A 290 1.72 -21.04 0.51
C GLY A 290 1.82 -22.55 0.26
N GLY A 291 2.93 -22.96 -0.36
CA GLY A 291 3.16 -24.37 -0.71
C GLY A 291 3.52 -25.27 0.47
N GLY A 292 3.90 -24.70 1.62
CA GLY A 292 4.32 -25.45 2.82
C GLY A 292 3.37 -25.33 4.01
N ALA A 293 2.13 -24.88 3.80
CA ALA A 293 1.16 -24.67 4.89
C ALA A 293 0.86 -25.97 5.67
N ASN A 294 0.78 -25.83 6.97
CA ASN A 294 0.31 -26.89 7.86
C ASN A 294 -1.19 -26.76 8.17
N ALA A 295 -1.79 -27.78 8.80
CA ALA A 295 -3.20 -27.81 9.11
C ALA A 295 -3.68 -26.61 9.96
N GLU A 296 -2.83 -26.12 10.88
CA GLU A 296 -3.16 -24.97 11.72
C GLU A 296 -3.17 -23.65 10.92
N GLN A 297 -2.21 -23.47 10.01
CA GLN A 297 -2.20 -22.32 9.11
C GLN A 297 -3.44 -22.31 8.20
N ILE A 298 -3.83 -23.48 7.67
CA ILE A 298 -5.03 -23.65 6.85
C ILE A 298 -6.29 -23.30 7.67
N LYS A 299 -6.37 -23.77 8.92
CA LYS A 299 -7.46 -23.44 9.84
C LYS A 299 -7.55 -21.93 10.09
N ASN A 300 -6.41 -21.26 10.36
CA ASN A 300 -6.37 -19.81 10.57
C ASN A 300 -6.69 -19.03 9.29
N ALA A 301 -6.21 -19.48 8.12
CA ALA A 301 -6.55 -18.89 6.84
C ALA A 301 -8.06 -18.93 6.58
N PHE A 302 -8.67 -20.08 6.83
CA PHE A 302 -10.11 -20.24 6.68
C PHE A 302 -10.91 -19.41 7.71
N ARG A 303 -10.43 -19.30 8.95
CA ARG A 303 -11.03 -18.43 9.98
C ARG A 303 -11.02 -16.97 9.56
N ILE A 304 -9.90 -16.48 9.03
CA ILE A 304 -9.77 -15.10 8.54
C ILE A 304 -10.73 -14.87 7.37
N LEU A 305 -10.75 -15.78 6.42
CA LEU A 305 -11.67 -15.73 5.28
C LEU A 305 -13.14 -15.63 5.73
N MET A 306 -13.54 -16.43 6.73
CA MET A 306 -14.90 -16.44 7.27
C MET A 306 -15.23 -15.24 8.18
N SER A 307 -14.24 -14.45 8.57
CA SER A 307 -14.45 -13.19 9.30
C SER A 307 -14.91 -12.07 8.38
N ASP A 308 -14.78 -12.23 7.07
CA ASP A 308 -15.35 -11.31 6.10
C ASP A 308 -16.84 -11.58 5.87
N SER A 309 -17.69 -10.67 6.35
CA SER A 309 -19.16 -10.78 6.24
C SER A 309 -19.69 -10.68 4.82
N SER A 310 -18.89 -10.23 3.85
CA SER A 310 -19.25 -10.18 2.43
C SER A 310 -19.22 -11.56 1.77
N VAL A 311 -18.50 -12.52 2.33
CA VAL A 311 -18.34 -13.87 1.77
C VAL A 311 -19.63 -14.67 1.88
N LYS A 312 -20.20 -15.05 0.73
CA LYS A 312 -21.42 -15.87 0.62
C LYS A 312 -21.15 -17.30 0.23
N ALA A 313 -20.06 -17.58 -0.46
CA ALA A 313 -19.59 -18.92 -0.80
C ALA A 313 -18.06 -18.94 -0.86
N VAL A 314 -17.45 -20.11 -0.67
CA VAL A 314 -15.98 -20.25 -0.65
C VAL A 314 -15.54 -21.23 -1.74
N LEU A 315 -14.52 -20.83 -2.51
CA LEU A 315 -13.77 -21.73 -3.39
C LEU A 315 -12.39 -22.02 -2.80
N ILE A 316 -12.14 -23.28 -2.49
CA ILE A 316 -10.82 -23.79 -2.13
C ILE A 316 -10.25 -24.47 -3.36
N ASN A 317 -9.15 -23.93 -3.91
CA ASN A 317 -8.50 -24.48 -5.10
C ASN A 317 -7.04 -24.78 -4.81
N ILE A 318 -6.70 -26.05 -4.70
CA ILE A 318 -5.37 -26.53 -4.29
C ILE A 318 -4.75 -27.38 -5.37
N PHE A 319 -3.49 -27.06 -5.70
CA PHE A 319 -2.62 -27.95 -6.44
C PHE A 319 -1.58 -28.57 -5.49
N GLY A 320 -1.76 -29.81 -5.13
CA GLY A 320 -0.95 -30.53 -4.16
C GLY A 320 0.43 -30.88 -4.73
N GLY A 321 1.41 -30.04 -4.39
CA GLY A 321 2.82 -30.35 -4.54
C GLY A 321 3.42 -30.64 -3.16
N ILE A 322 4.09 -29.67 -2.58
CA ILE A 322 4.61 -29.74 -1.19
C ILE A 322 3.45 -29.78 -0.18
N LEU A 323 2.45 -28.89 -0.36
CA LEU A 323 1.20 -29.00 0.39
C LEU A 323 0.40 -30.22 -0.08
N ARG A 324 0.13 -31.15 0.82
CA ARG A 324 -0.60 -32.37 0.55
C ARG A 324 -2.10 -32.17 0.74
N CYS A 325 -2.89 -32.79 -0.11
CA CYS A 325 -4.36 -32.67 -0.07
C CYS A 325 -5.01 -33.23 1.21
N ASP A 326 -4.39 -34.23 1.84
CA ASP A 326 -4.85 -34.76 3.15
C ASP A 326 -4.66 -33.76 4.30
N ILE A 327 -3.53 -33.03 4.33
CA ILE A 327 -3.28 -31.95 5.31
C ILE A 327 -4.26 -30.78 5.11
N LEU A 328 -4.52 -30.42 3.85
CA LEU A 328 -5.55 -29.44 3.55
C LEU A 328 -6.92 -29.88 4.10
N ALA A 329 -7.34 -31.12 3.78
CA ALA A 329 -8.62 -31.65 4.21
C ALA A 329 -8.77 -31.63 5.74
N GLU A 330 -7.72 -32.04 6.46
CA GLU A 330 -7.67 -31.97 7.93
C GLU A 330 -7.90 -30.55 8.44
N GLY A 331 -7.15 -29.58 7.94
CA GLY A 331 -7.25 -28.18 8.38
C GLY A 331 -8.62 -27.57 8.07
N VAL A 332 -9.17 -27.82 6.87
CA VAL A 332 -10.50 -27.31 6.48
C VAL A 332 -11.60 -27.96 7.31
N ILE A 333 -11.58 -29.28 7.51
CA ILE A 333 -12.55 -29.99 8.33
C ILE A 333 -12.55 -29.46 9.78
N ALA A 334 -11.36 -29.28 10.36
CA ALA A 334 -11.22 -28.72 11.70
C ALA A 334 -11.80 -27.30 11.77
N ALA A 335 -11.47 -26.42 10.81
CA ALA A 335 -11.96 -25.05 10.77
C ALA A 335 -13.49 -24.98 10.65
N VAL A 336 -14.08 -25.77 9.73
CA VAL A 336 -15.53 -25.77 9.50
C VAL A 336 -16.29 -26.26 10.74
N LYS A 337 -15.79 -27.29 11.43
CA LYS A 337 -16.37 -27.78 12.68
C LYS A 337 -16.28 -26.77 13.82
N ASP A 338 -15.12 -26.18 14.02
CA ASP A 338 -14.89 -25.25 15.12
C ASP A 338 -15.68 -23.95 14.96
N LEU A 339 -15.80 -23.46 13.72
CA LEU A 339 -16.47 -22.18 13.41
C LEU A 339 -17.96 -22.31 13.14
N GLY A 340 -18.49 -23.54 12.99
CA GLY A 340 -19.88 -23.75 12.64
C GLY A 340 -20.29 -23.14 11.31
N VAL A 341 -19.43 -23.22 10.31
CA VAL A 341 -19.58 -22.56 9.02
C VAL A 341 -20.81 -23.05 8.27
N ARG A 342 -21.62 -22.12 7.75
CA ARG A 342 -22.87 -22.42 7.03
C ARG A 342 -22.82 -22.03 5.54
N VAL A 343 -21.83 -21.25 5.13
CA VAL A 343 -21.70 -20.88 3.72
C VAL A 343 -21.31 -22.09 2.88
N PRO A 344 -21.77 -22.19 1.64
CA PRO A 344 -21.37 -23.25 0.72
C PRO A 344 -19.85 -23.22 0.47
N ILE A 345 -19.25 -24.42 0.42
CA ILE A 345 -17.82 -24.59 0.17
C ILE A 345 -17.64 -25.52 -1.02
N VAL A 346 -17.02 -24.99 -2.07
CA VAL A 346 -16.60 -25.76 -3.24
C VAL A 346 -15.10 -26.03 -3.14
N ILE A 347 -14.70 -27.28 -3.32
CA ILE A 347 -13.31 -27.70 -3.17
C ILE A 347 -12.84 -28.38 -4.45
N ARG A 348 -11.79 -27.84 -5.05
CA ARG A 348 -11.03 -28.50 -6.12
C ARG A 348 -9.62 -28.80 -5.60
N MET A 349 -9.23 -30.06 -5.67
CA MET A 349 -7.92 -30.55 -5.27
C MET A 349 -7.32 -31.42 -6.35
N GLU A 350 -6.02 -31.22 -6.61
CA GLU A 350 -5.19 -32.10 -7.44
C GLU A 350 -3.81 -32.32 -6.80
N GLY A 351 -3.14 -33.42 -7.17
CA GLY A 351 -1.76 -33.70 -6.78
C GLY A 351 -1.63 -34.66 -5.60
N THR A 352 -0.63 -34.45 -4.74
CA THR A 352 -0.21 -35.40 -3.70
C THR A 352 -1.34 -35.68 -2.71
N ASN A 353 -1.67 -36.98 -2.52
CA ASN A 353 -2.69 -37.50 -1.60
C ASN A 353 -4.12 -37.00 -1.91
N VAL A 354 -4.43 -36.71 -3.18
CA VAL A 354 -5.75 -36.19 -3.56
C VAL A 354 -6.90 -37.12 -3.20
N GLU A 355 -6.75 -38.44 -3.45
CA GLU A 355 -7.80 -39.41 -3.14
C GLU A 355 -8.03 -39.53 -1.64
N GLN A 356 -6.95 -39.52 -0.83
CA GLN A 356 -7.04 -39.52 0.62
C GLN A 356 -7.76 -38.25 1.13
N GLY A 357 -7.38 -37.05 0.61
CA GLY A 357 -8.03 -35.81 0.95
C GLY A 357 -9.52 -35.79 0.59
N LYS A 358 -9.87 -36.23 -0.63
CA LYS A 358 -11.28 -36.38 -1.06
C LYS A 358 -12.07 -37.35 -0.16
N GLN A 359 -11.43 -38.43 0.24
CA GLN A 359 -12.07 -39.41 1.16
C GLN A 359 -12.32 -38.81 2.54
N MET A 360 -11.34 -38.11 3.12
CA MET A 360 -11.48 -37.43 4.41
C MET A 360 -12.61 -36.38 4.39
N LEU A 361 -12.76 -35.62 3.30
CA LEU A 361 -13.88 -34.67 3.15
C LEU A 361 -15.23 -35.39 3.13
N ARG A 362 -15.36 -36.49 2.39
CA ARG A 362 -16.60 -37.32 2.36
C ARG A 362 -16.95 -37.87 3.74
N ASP A 363 -15.96 -38.44 4.44
CA ASP A 363 -16.15 -39.10 5.74
C ASP A 363 -16.41 -38.10 6.88
N SER A 364 -16.10 -36.81 6.66
CA SER A 364 -16.30 -35.75 7.66
C SER A 364 -17.77 -35.52 8.04
N GLY A 365 -18.71 -35.92 7.18
CA GLY A 365 -20.13 -35.63 7.31
C GLY A 365 -20.52 -34.17 7.07
N LEU A 366 -19.60 -33.34 6.61
CA LEU A 366 -19.82 -31.92 6.28
C LEU A 366 -20.26 -31.80 4.81
N ASN A 367 -21.00 -30.72 4.51
CA ASN A 367 -21.52 -30.48 3.17
C ASN A 367 -20.49 -29.75 2.31
N PHE A 368 -19.55 -30.51 1.73
CA PHE A 368 -18.60 -30.00 0.74
C PHE A 368 -19.02 -30.37 -0.68
N THR A 369 -18.94 -29.43 -1.60
CA THR A 369 -19.09 -29.68 -3.03
C THR A 369 -17.70 -29.85 -3.64
N THR A 370 -17.40 -31.00 -4.26
CA THR A 370 -16.13 -31.23 -4.95
C THR A 370 -16.26 -30.92 -6.43
N ALA A 371 -15.19 -30.45 -7.06
CA ALA A 371 -15.09 -30.23 -8.49
C ALA A 371 -13.75 -30.77 -9.02
N ASP A 372 -13.72 -31.22 -10.26
CA ASP A 372 -12.51 -31.79 -10.87
C ASP A 372 -11.76 -30.78 -11.72
N THR A 373 -12.44 -29.82 -12.32
CA THR A 373 -11.80 -28.73 -13.11
C THR A 373 -11.99 -27.38 -12.47
N MET A 374 -11.12 -26.41 -12.84
CA MET A 374 -11.22 -25.03 -12.35
C MET A 374 -12.50 -24.35 -12.83
N SER A 375 -12.91 -24.58 -14.09
CA SER A 375 -14.14 -24.00 -14.65
C SER A 375 -15.37 -24.51 -13.90
N GLU A 376 -15.47 -25.83 -13.69
CA GLU A 376 -16.55 -26.44 -12.92
C GLU A 376 -16.60 -25.90 -11.48
N ALA A 377 -15.45 -25.75 -10.83
CA ALA A 377 -15.37 -25.20 -9.48
C ALA A 377 -15.89 -23.76 -9.42
N ALA A 378 -15.47 -22.92 -10.37
CA ALA A 378 -15.93 -21.54 -10.48
C ALA A 378 -17.43 -21.43 -10.75
N GLU A 379 -17.96 -22.21 -11.72
CA GLU A 379 -19.40 -22.23 -12.01
C GLU A 379 -20.22 -22.63 -10.79
N ARG A 380 -19.79 -23.68 -10.08
CA ARG A 380 -20.48 -24.18 -8.89
C ARG A 380 -20.46 -23.17 -7.75
N VAL A 381 -19.31 -22.55 -7.45
CA VAL A 381 -19.22 -21.58 -6.35
C VAL A 381 -20.00 -20.31 -6.66
N VAL A 382 -19.96 -19.82 -7.90
CA VAL A 382 -20.72 -18.62 -8.34
C VAL A 382 -22.23 -18.89 -8.28
N ALA A 383 -22.67 -20.08 -8.66
CA ALA A 383 -24.08 -20.45 -8.55
C ALA A 383 -24.56 -20.50 -7.08
N GLN A 384 -23.70 -20.87 -6.15
CA GLN A 384 -23.98 -20.94 -4.72
C GLN A 384 -23.81 -19.61 -3.98
N ALA A 385 -23.13 -18.61 -4.57
CA ALA A 385 -22.92 -17.28 -4.01
C ALA A 385 -24.07 -16.28 -4.30
N LYS A 386 -24.98 -16.67 -5.19
CA LYS A 386 -26.16 -15.86 -5.56
C LYS A 386 -27.25 -16.01 -4.48
#